data_3cd946d34ae6b80fb41dc2842a4d721a
#
_entry.id   3cd946d34ae6b80fb41dc2842a4d721a
#
_cell.length_a   1.000
_cell.length_b   1.000
_cell.length_c   1.000
_cell.angle_alpha   90.00
_cell.angle_beta   90.00
_cell.angle_gamma   90.00
#
_symmetry.space_group_name_H-M   'P 1'
#
loop_
_entity.id
_entity.type
_entity.pdbx_description
1 polymer ?
#
loop_
_entity_poly.entity_id
_entity_poly.type
_entity_poly.pdbx_seq_one_letter_code
_entity_poly.pdbx_strand_id
1 'polypeptide(L)'
;SVSSPGFFIFQTKSTTPAAFANDASNITYVPGKAQTKVFAVLKVPTDWIIDGVEVYQDINESKSKKRFGANVDAGYVKQTIKLGHSVYRNVDAEATKKIEGNTAKLVYSTQYGTDPSGIDAEASMKNGAKIVYMDTNNSTADFHERKQFSLRD
;
A
#
# COMPACT_ATOMS: atom_id res chain seq x y z
N SER A 1 -12.45 17.00 2.85
CA SER A 1 -11.72 16.02 2.00
C SER A 1 -10.52 15.50 2.76
N VAL A 2 -10.24 14.22 2.63
CA VAL A 2 -9.04 13.63 3.21
C VAL A 2 -7.91 13.86 2.21
N SER A 3 -6.95 14.72 2.56
CA SER A 3 -5.81 15.04 1.71
C SER A 3 -4.69 13.98 1.77
N SER A 4 -4.78 13.07 2.74
CA SER A 4 -3.81 11.99 2.94
C SER A 4 -4.54 10.73 3.43
N PRO A 5 -5.05 9.89 2.49
CA PRO A 5 -5.64 8.61 2.87
C PRO A 5 -4.58 7.63 3.35
N GLY A 6 -4.95 6.79 4.29
CA GLY A 6 -4.21 5.58 4.64
C GLY A 6 -5.01 4.37 4.17
N PHE A 7 -4.32 3.39 3.62
CA PHE A 7 -4.88 2.10 3.22
C PHE A 7 -4.22 1.03 4.08
N PHE A 8 -4.99 0.06 4.53
CA PHE A 8 -4.44 -1.05 5.29
C PHE A 8 -5.24 -2.32 5.06
N ILE A 9 -4.59 -3.45 5.24
CA ILE A 9 -5.21 -4.76 5.29
C ILE A 9 -5.16 -5.29 6.71
N PHE A 10 -6.19 -6.02 7.11
CA PHE A 10 -6.26 -6.61 8.42
C PHE A 10 -6.96 -7.97 8.39
N GLN A 11 -6.70 -8.77 9.41
CA GLN A 11 -7.36 -10.05 9.60
C GLN A 11 -8.06 -10.07 10.95
N THR A 12 -9.34 -10.44 10.96
CA THR A 12 -10.07 -10.65 12.20
C THR A 12 -9.52 -11.87 12.94
N LYS A 13 -9.23 -11.74 14.23
CA LYS A 13 -8.59 -12.81 15.03
C LYS A 13 -9.57 -13.67 15.80
N SER A 14 -10.62 -13.08 16.35
CA SER A 14 -11.55 -13.76 17.26
C SER A 14 -13.01 -13.74 16.80
N THR A 15 -13.25 -13.30 15.55
CA THR A 15 -14.59 -13.15 14.99
C THR A 15 -14.52 -13.23 13.46
N THR A 16 -15.66 -13.35 12.79
CA THR A 16 -15.72 -13.24 11.34
C THR A 16 -15.77 -11.77 10.91
N PRO A 17 -15.32 -11.43 9.69
CA PRO A 17 -15.44 -10.06 9.15
C PRO A 17 -16.87 -9.53 9.19
N ALA A 18 -17.84 -10.38 8.87
CA ALA A 18 -19.25 -10.00 8.88
C ALA A 18 -19.77 -9.73 10.31
N ALA A 19 -19.42 -10.57 11.28
CA ALA A 19 -19.81 -10.36 12.68
C ALA A 19 -19.16 -9.08 13.23
N PHE A 20 -17.88 -8.86 12.95
CA PHE A 20 -17.16 -7.65 13.35
C PHE A 20 -17.80 -6.38 12.77
N ALA A 21 -18.13 -6.38 11.48
CA ALA A 21 -18.71 -5.22 10.81
C ALA A 21 -20.13 -4.89 11.28
N ASN A 22 -20.90 -5.89 11.74
CA ASN A 22 -22.28 -5.72 12.21
C ASN A 22 -22.39 -5.46 13.72
N ASP A 23 -21.32 -5.56 14.48
CA ASP A 23 -21.30 -5.28 15.89
C ASP A 23 -21.22 -3.76 16.14
N ALA A 24 -22.29 -3.21 16.71
CA ALA A 24 -22.40 -1.79 17.02
C ALA A 24 -21.30 -1.26 17.95
N SER A 25 -20.71 -2.13 18.80
CA SER A 25 -19.62 -1.75 19.71
C SER A 25 -18.31 -1.42 18.95
N ASN A 26 -18.16 -1.92 17.74
CA ASN A 26 -17.02 -1.63 16.86
C ASN A 26 -17.21 -0.35 16.03
N ILE A 27 -18.39 0.27 16.10
CA ILE A 27 -18.68 1.50 15.35
C ILE A 27 -18.28 2.73 16.16
N THR A 28 -17.64 3.67 15.52
CA THR A 28 -17.35 5.00 16.05
C THR A 28 -17.64 6.05 14.97
N TYR A 29 -17.35 7.29 15.24
CA TYR A 29 -17.60 8.39 14.31
C TYR A 29 -16.34 9.19 14.05
N VAL A 30 -16.23 9.74 12.84
CA VAL A 30 -15.12 10.62 12.48
C VAL A 30 -15.06 11.78 13.49
N PRO A 31 -13.92 12.03 14.14
CA PRO A 31 -13.78 13.08 15.14
C PRO A 31 -14.22 14.46 14.61
N GLY A 32 -15.00 15.17 15.40
CA GLY A 32 -15.51 16.50 15.05
C GLY A 32 -16.65 16.50 14.01
N LYS A 33 -17.22 15.34 13.67
CA LYS A 33 -18.39 15.21 12.79
C LYS A 33 -19.63 14.77 13.58
N ALA A 34 -20.81 15.03 13.00
CA ALA A 34 -22.06 14.58 13.58
C ALA A 34 -22.11 13.03 13.65
N GLN A 35 -22.72 12.51 14.73
CA GLN A 35 -22.88 11.06 14.92
C GLN A 35 -24.02 10.52 14.04
N THR A 36 -23.80 10.49 12.74
CA THR A 36 -24.74 9.99 11.74
C THR A 36 -24.11 8.85 10.95
N LYS A 37 -24.92 8.02 10.31
CA LYS A 37 -24.44 6.90 9.47
C LYS A 37 -23.39 7.30 8.43
N VAL A 38 -23.47 8.54 7.92
CA VAL A 38 -22.52 9.07 6.91
C VAL A 38 -21.10 9.21 7.45
N PHE A 39 -20.94 9.41 8.77
CA PHE A 39 -19.65 9.58 9.42
C PHE A 39 -19.29 8.41 10.35
N ALA A 40 -20.08 7.33 10.29
CA ALA A 40 -19.79 6.11 11.02
C ALA A 40 -18.59 5.38 10.38
N VAL A 41 -17.67 4.90 11.21
CA VAL A 41 -16.49 4.15 10.81
C VAL A 41 -16.26 2.97 11.75
N LEU A 42 -15.66 1.91 11.25
CA LEU A 42 -15.26 0.77 12.07
C LEU A 42 -13.96 1.06 12.80
N LYS A 43 -13.90 0.68 14.05
CA LYS A 43 -12.73 0.72 14.92
C LYS A 43 -11.98 -0.60 14.81
N VAL A 44 -10.99 -0.68 13.91
CA VAL A 44 -10.17 -1.88 13.75
C VAL A 44 -9.07 -1.89 14.81
N PRO A 45 -8.92 -2.98 15.61
CA PRO A 45 -7.79 -3.14 16.53
C PRO A 45 -6.46 -3.08 15.78
N THR A 46 -5.50 -2.33 16.29
CA THR A 46 -4.21 -2.13 15.63
C THR A 46 -3.42 -3.43 15.47
N ASP A 47 -3.54 -4.35 16.41
CA ASP A 47 -2.90 -5.67 16.36
C ASP A 47 -3.51 -6.64 15.34
N TRP A 48 -4.60 -6.27 14.69
CA TRP A 48 -5.19 -6.98 13.55
C TRP A 48 -4.64 -6.52 12.20
N ILE A 49 -3.99 -5.35 12.17
CA ILE A 49 -3.42 -4.80 10.94
C ILE A 49 -2.21 -5.65 10.55
N ILE A 50 -2.22 -6.12 9.31
CA ILE A 50 -1.13 -6.90 8.71
C ILE A 50 -0.13 -5.97 8.08
N ASP A 51 -0.62 -5.00 7.30
CA ASP A 51 0.20 -4.04 6.56
C ASP A 51 -0.62 -2.79 6.24
N GLY A 52 0.05 -1.67 6.01
CA GLY A 52 -0.60 -0.43 5.67
C GLY A 52 0.32 0.55 4.95
N VAL A 53 -0.28 1.46 4.19
CA VAL A 53 0.43 2.52 3.48
C VAL A 53 -0.30 3.84 3.62
N GLU A 54 0.41 4.90 3.97
CA GLU A 54 -0.11 6.26 3.90
C GLU A 54 0.29 6.93 2.59
N VAL A 55 -0.67 7.58 1.94
CA VAL A 55 -0.44 8.29 0.69
C VAL A 55 -0.67 9.78 0.90
N TYR A 56 0.35 10.57 0.63
CA TYR A 56 0.28 12.04 0.66
C TYR A 56 0.19 12.58 -0.74
N GLN A 57 -0.70 13.56 -0.93
CA GLN A 57 -0.74 14.30 -2.18
C GLN A 57 0.45 15.26 -2.24
N ASP A 58 1.14 15.31 -3.37
CA ASP A 58 2.31 16.18 -3.61
C ASP A 58 2.05 17.65 -3.25
N ILE A 59 0.92 18.21 -3.70
CA ILE A 59 0.53 19.59 -3.45
C ILE A 59 0.09 19.88 -2.01
N ASN A 60 -0.15 18.85 -1.20
CA ASN A 60 -0.65 18.97 0.18
C ASN A 60 0.27 18.24 1.19
N GLU A 61 1.48 17.90 0.80
CA GLU A 61 2.42 17.15 1.65
C GLU A 61 2.61 17.83 3.03
N SER A 62 2.85 19.14 3.04
CA SER A 62 3.05 19.91 4.28
C SER A 62 1.81 20.00 5.19
N LYS A 63 0.62 19.71 4.66
CA LYS A 63 -0.65 19.69 5.40
C LYS A 63 -1.06 18.28 5.82
N SER A 64 -0.36 17.28 5.33
CA SER A 64 -0.63 15.89 5.64
C SER A 64 -0.12 15.55 7.04
N LYS A 65 -0.80 14.62 7.70
CA LYS A 65 -0.44 14.18 9.05
C LYS A 65 -0.31 12.67 9.05
N LYS A 66 0.80 12.19 9.57
CA LYS A 66 1.05 10.76 9.82
C LYS A 66 0.00 10.22 10.78
N ARG A 67 -0.60 9.07 10.45
CA ARG A 67 -1.63 8.40 11.25
C ARG A 67 -1.22 7.02 11.72
N PHE A 68 -0.54 6.26 10.85
CA PHE A 68 -0.02 4.96 11.27
C PHE A 68 1.20 5.12 12.16
N GLY A 69 1.31 4.27 13.17
CA GLY A 69 2.55 4.11 13.93
C GLY A 69 3.62 3.43 13.09
N ALA A 70 4.87 3.57 13.50
CA ALA A 70 6.02 3.00 12.77
C ALA A 70 6.00 1.47 12.66
N ASN A 71 5.22 0.81 13.51
CA ASN A 71 5.00 -0.64 13.44
C ASN A 71 4.08 -1.08 12.29
N VAL A 72 3.36 -0.15 11.67
CA VAL A 72 2.51 -0.40 10.49
C VAL A 72 3.14 0.26 9.27
N ASP A 73 3.48 1.53 9.36
CA ASP A 73 4.13 2.29 8.29
C ASP A 73 4.92 3.47 8.88
N ALA A 74 6.22 3.41 8.86
CA ALA A 74 7.08 4.50 9.33
C ALA A 74 7.19 5.65 8.31
N GLY A 75 6.87 5.38 7.03
CA GLY A 75 6.94 6.31 5.92
C GLY A 75 5.60 6.80 5.40
N TYR A 76 5.61 7.29 4.21
CA TYR A 76 4.44 7.58 3.38
C TYR A 76 4.83 7.60 1.91
N VAL A 77 3.88 7.33 1.03
CA VAL A 77 4.06 7.51 -0.42
C VAL A 77 3.61 8.91 -0.80
N LYS A 78 4.46 9.63 -1.50
CA LYS A 78 4.08 10.90 -2.13
C LYS A 78 3.56 10.63 -3.53
N GLN A 79 2.30 10.98 -3.80
CA GLN A 79 1.64 10.76 -5.08
C GLN A 79 1.34 12.09 -5.78
N THR A 80 1.78 12.18 -7.03
CA THR A 80 1.41 13.28 -7.93
C THR A 80 -0.06 13.12 -8.35
N ILE A 81 -0.90 14.08 -7.99
CA ILE A 81 -2.33 13.99 -8.25
C ILE A 81 -2.73 14.59 -9.59
N LYS A 82 -3.88 14.16 -10.12
CA LYS A 82 -4.52 14.68 -11.36
C LYS A 82 -3.76 14.40 -12.67
N LEU A 83 -2.72 13.58 -12.65
CA LEU A 83 -1.95 13.20 -13.82
C LEU A 83 -2.08 11.73 -14.22
N GLY A 84 -2.95 10.97 -13.55
CA GLY A 84 -3.14 9.54 -13.83
C GLY A 84 -1.98 8.66 -13.34
N HIS A 85 -1.18 9.17 -12.41
CA HIS A 85 -0.08 8.40 -11.82
C HIS A 85 -0.60 7.30 -10.89
N SER A 86 0.15 6.23 -10.78
CA SER A 86 -0.15 5.08 -9.93
C SER A 86 1.02 4.75 -9.02
N VAL A 87 0.74 4.09 -7.91
CA VAL A 87 1.73 3.70 -6.90
C VAL A 87 1.90 2.18 -6.95
N TYR A 88 3.14 1.74 -6.98
CA TYR A 88 3.53 0.33 -7.04
C TYR A 88 4.51 -0.02 -5.92
N ARG A 89 4.42 -1.24 -5.42
CA ARG A 89 5.38 -1.74 -4.45
C ARG A 89 6.69 -2.11 -5.17
N ASN A 90 7.81 -1.74 -4.58
CA ASN A 90 9.15 -2.03 -5.10
C ASN A 90 9.45 -3.53 -5.01
N VAL A 91 10.20 -4.03 -5.98
CA VAL A 91 10.73 -5.40 -5.93
C VAL A 91 11.94 -5.45 -4.99
N ASP A 92 11.95 -6.39 -4.07
CA ASP A 92 13.17 -6.79 -3.38
C ASP A 92 14.04 -7.61 -4.35
N ALA A 93 15.00 -6.92 -4.98
CA ALA A 93 15.86 -7.52 -6.00
C ALA A 93 16.70 -8.68 -5.45
N GLU A 94 17.22 -8.53 -4.23
CA GLU A 94 18.09 -9.53 -3.63
C GLU A 94 17.30 -10.79 -3.26
N ALA A 95 16.17 -10.65 -2.59
CA ALA A 95 15.31 -11.77 -2.26
C ALA A 95 14.75 -12.45 -3.52
N THR A 96 14.36 -11.67 -4.54
CA THR A 96 13.85 -12.17 -5.80
C THR A 96 14.90 -13.00 -6.57
N LYS A 97 16.14 -12.54 -6.63
CA LYS A 97 17.24 -13.25 -7.31
C LYS A 97 17.66 -14.53 -6.60
N LYS A 98 17.50 -14.61 -5.28
CA LYS A 98 17.83 -15.80 -4.48
C LYS A 98 16.89 -16.99 -4.71
N ILE A 99 15.71 -16.75 -5.29
CA ILE A 99 14.80 -17.85 -5.64
C ILE A 99 15.42 -18.68 -6.75
N GLU A 100 15.56 -19.97 -6.53
CA GLU A 100 16.15 -20.92 -7.49
C GLU A 100 15.42 -20.87 -8.85
N GLY A 101 16.19 -20.82 -9.92
CA GLY A 101 15.68 -20.77 -11.29
C GLY A 101 15.03 -19.45 -11.69
N ASN A 102 15.06 -18.43 -10.82
CA ASN A 102 14.37 -17.17 -11.05
C ASN A 102 15.16 -16.21 -11.96
N THR A 103 16.49 -16.21 -11.83
CA THR A 103 17.36 -15.23 -12.51
C THR A 103 17.19 -15.21 -14.03
N ALA A 104 17.06 -16.40 -14.66
CA ALA A 104 16.86 -16.52 -16.11
C ALA A 104 15.48 -16.03 -16.60
N LYS A 105 14.54 -15.78 -15.68
CA LYS A 105 13.17 -15.36 -15.98
C LYS A 105 12.95 -13.88 -15.74
N LEU A 106 13.92 -13.19 -15.13
CA LEU A 106 13.79 -11.78 -14.81
C LEU A 106 13.90 -10.92 -16.06
N VAL A 107 13.00 -9.94 -16.17
CA VAL A 107 13.00 -8.93 -17.21
C VAL A 107 13.35 -7.59 -16.55
N TYR A 108 14.27 -6.88 -17.17
CA TYR A 108 14.70 -5.56 -16.74
C TYR A 108 14.13 -4.52 -17.69
N SER A 109 13.36 -3.60 -17.20
CA SER A 109 12.73 -2.55 -18.00
C SER A 109 12.44 -1.32 -17.15
N THR A 110 12.63 -0.15 -17.76
CA THR A 110 12.24 1.14 -17.17
C THR A 110 11.06 1.77 -17.92
N GLN A 111 10.40 1.03 -18.80
CA GLN A 111 9.40 1.58 -19.74
C GLN A 111 8.21 2.26 -19.04
N TYR A 112 7.77 1.74 -17.89
CA TYR A 112 6.56 2.23 -17.20
C TYR A 112 6.84 2.98 -15.89
N GLY A 113 8.08 3.20 -15.58
CA GLY A 113 8.50 3.87 -14.35
C GLY A 113 9.68 3.14 -13.71
N THR A 114 10.19 3.74 -12.66
CA THR A 114 11.44 3.34 -12.04
C THR A 114 11.17 2.56 -10.77
N ASP A 115 10.89 1.26 -10.90
CA ASP A 115 11.21 0.39 -9.77
C ASP A 115 12.72 0.53 -9.50
N PRO A 116 13.15 0.86 -8.28
CA PRO A 116 14.57 1.03 -7.95
C PRO A 116 15.41 -0.22 -8.24
N SER A 117 14.80 -1.40 -8.27
CA SER A 117 15.46 -2.66 -8.62
C SER A 117 15.78 -2.78 -10.12
N GLY A 118 15.14 -2.00 -10.97
CA GLY A 118 15.17 -2.14 -12.43
C GLY A 118 14.42 -3.36 -12.95
N ILE A 119 13.81 -4.17 -12.09
CA ILE A 119 13.05 -5.37 -12.49
C ILE A 119 11.63 -4.98 -12.88
N ASP A 120 11.22 -5.40 -14.09
CA ASP A 120 9.83 -5.36 -14.50
C ASP A 120 9.11 -6.57 -13.91
N ALA A 121 8.41 -6.36 -12.80
CA ALA A 121 7.75 -7.43 -12.05
C ALA A 121 6.70 -8.15 -12.90
N GLU A 122 5.87 -7.39 -13.65
CA GLU A 122 4.80 -7.95 -14.46
C GLU A 122 5.35 -8.80 -15.61
N ALA A 123 6.34 -8.29 -16.33
CA ALA A 123 6.98 -9.05 -17.42
C ALA A 123 7.74 -10.26 -16.89
N SER A 124 8.41 -10.15 -15.75
CA SER A 124 9.09 -11.28 -15.10
C SER A 124 8.12 -12.36 -14.68
N MET A 125 6.98 -12.01 -14.09
CA MET A 125 5.93 -12.98 -13.73
C MET A 125 5.34 -13.68 -14.95
N LYS A 126 5.18 -12.99 -16.08
CA LYS A 126 4.77 -13.62 -17.36
C LYS A 126 5.78 -14.68 -17.85
N ASN A 127 7.06 -14.50 -17.56
CA ASN A 127 8.10 -15.49 -17.81
C ASN A 127 8.17 -16.59 -16.74
N GLY A 128 7.25 -16.60 -15.78
CA GLY A 128 7.21 -17.57 -14.68
C GLY A 128 8.18 -17.28 -13.55
N ALA A 129 8.69 -16.07 -13.40
CA ALA A 129 9.42 -15.65 -12.23
C ALA A 129 8.49 -15.50 -11.01
N LYS A 130 9.02 -15.73 -9.81
CA LYS A 130 8.39 -15.38 -8.55
C LYS A 130 8.98 -14.06 -8.07
N ILE A 131 8.13 -13.11 -7.70
CA ILE A 131 8.56 -11.79 -7.24
C ILE A 131 8.40 -11.70 -5.72
N VAL A 132 9.44 -11.23 -5.07
CA VAL A 132 9.40 -10.78 -3.67
C VAL A 132 9.33 -9.27 -3.69
N TYR A 133 8.34 -8.72 -3.01
CA TYR A 133 8.19 -7.28 -2.87
C TYR A 133 8.81 -6.79 -1.56
N MET A 134 9.31 -5.56 -1.57
CA MET A 134 9.84 -4.92 -0.37
C MET A 134 8.73 -4.75 0.68
N ASP A 135 9.09 -5.01 1.94
CA ASP A 135 8.24 -4.79 3.10
C ASP A 135 9.13 -4.47 4.30
N THR A 136 9.43 -3.18 4.44
CA THR A 136 10.27 -2.67 5.54
C THR A 136 9.46 -1.92 6.59
N ASN A 137 8.14 -1.96 6.53
CA ASN A 137 7.23 -1.08 7.27
C ASN A 137 7.55 0.42 7.05
N ASN A 138 8.05 0.76 5.87
CA ASN A 138 8.36 2.14 5.49
C ASN A 138 7.98 2.37 4.03
N SER A 139 6.78 2.84 3.81
CA SER A 139 6.23 3.00 2.46
C SER A 139 7.01 4.01 1.60
N THR A 140 7.79 4.91 2.20
CA THR A 140 8.71 5.77 1.44
C THR A 140 9.82 4.97 0.74
N ALA A 141 10.28 3.88 1.36
CA ALA A 141 11.27 2.98 0.79
C ALA A 141 10.64 1.88 -0.06
N ASP A 142 9.43 1.43 0.31
CA ASP A 142 8.82 0.23 -0.25
C ASP A 142 8.01 0.46 -1.52
N PHE A 143 7.74 1.73 -1.87
CA PHE A 143 6.89 2.07 -3.02
C PHE A 143 7.55 3.10 -3.95
N HIS A 144 7.12 3.08 -5.21
CA HIS A 144 7.45 4.09 -6.20
C HIS A 144 6.22 4.54 -6.98
N GLU A 145 6.29 5.72 -7.57
CA GLU A 145 5.26 6.26 -8.45
C GLU A 145 5.59 5.97 -9.91
N ARG A 146 4.59 5.58 -10.69
CA ARG A 146 4.67 5.46 -12.13
C ARG A 146 3.78 6.49 -12.81
N LYS A 147 4.30 7.11 -13.87
CA LYS A 147 3.55 8.09 -14.69
C LYS A 147 2.41 7.45 -15.47
N GLN A 148 2.51 6.17 -15.75
CA GLN A 148 1.46 5.38 -16.40
C GLN A 148 1.21 4.12 -15.58
N PHE A 149 -0.06 3.76 -15.43
CA PHE A 149 -0.38 2.47 -14.86
C PHE A 149 -0.11 1.36 -15.88
N SER A 150 0.39 0.24 -15.41
CA SER A 150 0.48 -0.99 -16.19
C SER A 150 -0.48 -2.01 -15.55
N LEU A 151 -1.69 -2.09 -16.04
CA LEU A 151 -2.51 -3.27 -15.87
C LEU A 151 -2.21 -4.14 -17.09
N ARG A 152 -1.45 -5.18 -16.89
CA ARG A 152 -1.19 -6.17 -17.93
C ARG A 152 -1.96 -7.42 -17.58
N ASP A 153 -2.87 -7.78 -18.48
CA ASP A 153 -3.50 -9.09 -18.50
C ASP A 153 -2.48 -10.19 -18.76
#